data_3489cc0b37919a3dfc1d03d4be8c89db
#
_entry.id   3489cc0b37919a3dfc1d03d4be8c89db
#
_cell.length_a   1.000
_cell.length_b   1.000
_cell.length_c   1.000
_cell.angle_alpha   90.00
_cell.angle_beta   90.00
_cell.angle_gamma   90.00
#
_symmetry.space_group_name_H-M   'P 1'
#
loop_
_entity.id
_entity.type
_entity.pdbx_description
1 polymer ?
#
loop_
_entity_poly.entity_id
_entity_poly.type
_entity_poly.pdbx_seq_one_letter_code
_entity_poly.pdbx_strand_id
1 'polypeptide(L)'
;YQHTLRACLRYKWRTVIVAFSALIGSLFLFTRLGAEFIPTLDEGDFAMQMTLPAGSSLTESIEVSRLAENKFPEIKHVVAKIGTAEVPTDPMAVEDADVMIIMKPFKEWTSAGSRAEMVDKMKDALAPLSERAEFNFSQPIQLRFNELMTGAKADIAIKLYGEDTHELYERAKEAATFVEKVPGAADVIVEQTMGLPQLVVKYNRSKIARYGINIQELNTIIRTAYAGESAGVIFENERRFDLVVRLDQEKVADLNLDKLFVRTSEGIQIPVGEVASIDLVSGPLQINRDATKRR
;
A
#
# COMPACT_ATOMS: atom_id res chain seq x y z
N TYR A 1 27.06 7.43 -55.71
CA TYR A 1 25.80 8.09 -56.06
C TYR A 1 25.50 7.96 -57.56
N GLN A 2 26.39 8.45 -58.50
CA GLN A 2 26.12 8.43 -59.93
C GLN A 2 25.85 7.02 -60.47
N HIS A 3 26.64 6.03 -60.09
CA HIS A 3 26.46 4.64 -60.51
C HIS A 3 25.12 4.06 -60.06
N THR A 4 24.75 4.29 -58.84
CA THR A 4 23.48 3.84 -58.28
C THR A 4 22.30 4.53 -58.96
N LEU A 5 22.41 5.85 -59.18
CA LEU A 5 21.37 6.61 -59.86
C LEU A 5 21.15 6.14 -61.30
N ARG A 6 22.25 5.92 -62.06
CA ARG A 6 22.15 5.38 -63.45
C ARG A 6 21.53 3.98 -63.47
N ALA A 7 21.86 3.12 -62.51
CA ALA A 7 21.25 1.78 -62.37
C ALA A 7 19.76 1.86 -62.11
N CYS A 8 19.36 2.71 -61.17
CA CYS A 8 17.94 2.94 -60.82
C CYS A 8 17.14 3.49 -62.01
N LEU A 9 17.69 4.44 -62.77
CA LEU A 9 17.02 4.98 -63.93
C LEU A 9 17.01 3.97 -65.14
N ARG A 10 18.05 3.16 -65.30
CA ARG A 10 18.10 2.10 -66.34
C ARG A 10 17.09 1.01 -66.08
N TYR A 11 16.87 0.63 -64.76
CA TYR A 11 15.95 -0.43 -64.35
C TYR A 11 14.76 0.14 -63.56
N LYS A 12 14.13 1.20 -64.07
CA LYS A 12 13.07 1.95 -63.40
C LYS A 12 11.96 1.07 -62.77
N TRP A 13 11.49 0.07 -63.53
CA TRP A 13 10.45 -0.83 -63.01
C TRP A 13 10.92 -1.72 -61.85
N ARG A 14 12.17 -2.19 -61.86
CA ARG A 14 12.76 -2.95 -60.77
C ARG A 14 12.89 -2.08 -59.53
N THR A 15 13.32 -0.85 -59.71
CA THR A 15 13.41 0.12 -58.57
C THR A 15 12.06 0.38 -57.94
N VAL A 16 11.01 0.57 -58.75
CA VAL A 16 9.64 0.77 -58.27
C VAL A 16 9.13 -0.49 -57.54
N ILE A 17 9.34 -1.68 -58.09
CA ILE A 17 8.92 -2.94 -57.47
C ILE A 17 9.63 -3.14 -56.13
N VAL A 18 10.93 -2.89 -56.05
CA VAL A 18 11.70 -3.00 -54.81
C VAL A 18 11.19 -2.01 -53.76
N ALA A 19 10.97 -0.77 -54.15
CA ALA A 19 10.43 0.26 -53.24
C ALA A 19 9.02 -0.09 -52.73
N PHE A 20 8.15 -0.60 -53.61
CA PHE A 20 6.80 -1.02 -53.25
C PHE A 20 6.79 -2.26 -52.34
N SER A 21 7.67 -3.23 -52.64
CA SER A 21 7.85 -4.41 -51.78
C SER A 21 8.39 -4.03 -50.40
N ALA A 22 9.32 -3.09 -50.33
CA ALA A 22 9.84 -2.56 -49.06
C ALA A 22 8.74 -1.84 -48.26
N LEU A 23 7.89 -1.04 -48.96
CA LEU A 23 6.75 -0.38 -48.34
C LEU A 23 5.72 -1.40 -47.75
N ILE A 24 5.36 -2.43 -48.54
CA ILE A 24 4.46 -3.50 -48.08
C ILE A 24 5.07 -4.23 -46.90
N GLY A 25 6.36 -4.58 -46.98
CA GLY A 25 7.08 -5.22 -45.88
C GLY A 25 7.10 -4.37 -44.59
N SER A 26 7.34 -3.06 -44.74
CA SER A 26 7.29 -2.12 -43.61
C SER A 26 5.88 -2.01 -42.98
N LEU A 27 4.86 -1.97 -43.84
CA LEU A 27 3.45 -1.94 -43.37
C LEU A 27 3.08 -3.22 -42.62
N PHE A 28 3.53 -4.36 -43.15
CA PHE A 28 3.33 -5.64 -42.45
C PHE A 28 4.07 -5.71 -41.11
N LEU A 29 5.33 -5.27 -41.06
CA LEU A 29 6.08 -5.16 -39.83
C LEU A 29 5.41 -4.21 -38.83
N PHE A 30 4.90 -3.06 -39.30
CA PHE A 30 4.19 -2.09 -38.45
C PHE A 30 2.97 -2.71 -37.77
N THR A 31 2.20 -3.57 -38.46
CA THR A 31 1.04 -4.25 -37.86
C THR A 31 1.43 -5.31 -36.82
N ARG A 32 2.70 -5.70 -36.76
CA ARG A 32 3.25 -6.65 -35.82
C ARG A 32 3.99 -5.99 -34.65
N LEU A 33 4.24 -4.69 -34.74
CA LEU A 33 4.82 -3.91 -33.66
C LEU A 33 3.74 -3.68 -32.60
N GLY A 34 4.04 -4.04 -31.35
CA GLY A 34 3.24 -3.61 -30.20
C GLY A 34 3.35 -2.12 -30.00
N ALA A 35 2.33 -1.52 -29.42
CA ALA A 35 2.40 -0.14 -28.96
C ALA A 35 2.52 -0.14 -27.44
N GLU A 36 3.58 0.42 -26.91
CA GLU A 36 3.73 0.72 -25.50
C GLU A 36 3.52 2.22 -25.32
N PHE A 37 2.68 2.59 -24.34
CA PHE A 37 2.42 4.00 -24.03
C PHE A 37 3.66 4.67 -23.47
N ILE A 38 4.39 3.95 -22.62
CA ILE A 38 5.68 4.36 -22.09
C ILE A 38 6.59 3.14 -22.10
N PRO A 39 7.76 3.22 -22.76
CA PRO A 39 8.72 2.13 -22.72
C PRO A 39 9.21 1.93 -21.28
N THR A 40 9.26 0.68 -20.84
CA THR A 40 9.82 0.32 -19.56
C THR A 40 11.30 0.66 -19.53
N LEU A 41 11.69 1.63 -18.72
CA LEU A 41 13.09 1.98 -18.48
C LEU A 41 13.69 0.97 -17.52
N ASP A 42 14.93 0.56 -17.78
CA ASP A 42 15.70 -0.20 -16.80
C ASP A 42 16.37 0.78 -15.83
N GLU A 43 15.82 0.87 -14.61
CA GLU A 43 16.27 1.81 -13.58
C GLU A 43 17.46 1.27 -12.77
N GLY A 44 17.80 -0.02 -12.93
CA GLY A 44 18.87 -0.66 -12.18
C GLY A 44 18.50 -1.07 -10.76
N ASP A 45 17.52 -0.45 -10.15
CA ASP A 45 17.03 -0.71 -8.78
C ASP A 45 15.63 -1.34 -8.79
N PHE A 46 15.21 -1.90 -7.65
CA PHE A 46 13.87 -2.43 -7.47
C PHE A 46 13.09 -1.63 -6.42
N ALA A 47 11.80 -1.53 -6.63
CA ALA A 47 10.83 -1.14 -5.61
C ALA A 47 9.97 -2.36 -5.28
N MET A 48 9.88 -2.69 -4.01
CA MET A 48 9.03 -3.76 -3.50
C MET A 48 7.95 -3.15 -2.63
N GLN A 49 6.71 -3.43 -2.94
CA GLN A 49 5.60 -3.15 -2.05
C GLN A 49 5.36 -4.36 -1.16
N MET A 50 5.19 -4.10 0.11
CA MET A 50 4.84 -5.09 1.12
C MET A 50 3.53 -4.67 1.77
N THR A 51 2.55 -5.56 1.77
CA THR A 51 1.24 -5.32 2.40
C THR A 51 0.95 -6.45 3.38
N LEU A 52 0.79 -6.12 4.65
CA LEU A 52 0.40 -7.04 5.70
C LEU A 52 -1.13 -7.10 5.84
N PRO A 53 -1.67 -8.14 6.50
CA PRO A 53 -3.09 -8.20 6.82
C PRO A 53 -3.56 -6.98 7.62
N ALA A 54 -4.80 -6.53 7.36
CA ALA A 54 -5.39 -5.38 8.03
C ALA A 54 -5.39 -5.55 9.57
N GLY A 55 -4.95 -4.51 10.27
CA GLY A 55 -4.81 -4.52 11.73
C GLY A 55 -3.46 -5.02 12.24
N SER A 56 -2.51 -5.29 11.34
CA SER A 56 -1.11 -5.57 11.72
C SER A 56 -0.49 -4.37 12.43
N SER A 57 0.37 -4.65 13.39
CA SER A 57 1.05 -3.58 14.15
C SER A 57 2.26 -3.04 13.38
N LEU A 58 2.65 -1.80 13.68
CA LEU A 58 3.90 -1.22 13.15
C LEU A 58 5.12 -2.09 13.49
N THR A 59 5.13 -2.71 14.68
CA THR A 59 6.21 -3.63 15.09
C THR A 59 6.29 -4.84 14.17
N GLU A 60 5.14 -5.42 13.80
CA GLU A 60 5.05 -6.54 12.86
C GLU A 60 5.54 -6.12 11.47
N SER A 61 5.11 -4.95 10.97
CA SER A 61 5.54 -4.41 9.68
C SER A 61 7.05 -4.18 9.64
N ILE A 62 7.65 -3.66 10.71
CA ILE A 62 9.10 -3.50 10.84
C ILE A 62 9.79 -4.85 10.85
N GLU A 63 9.27 -5.83 11.59
CA GLU A 63 9.87 -7.17 11.68
C GLU A 63 9.88 -7.88 10.34
N VAL A 64 8.72 -7.91 9.65
CA VAL A 64 8.61 -8.54 8.32
C VAL A 64 9.51 -7.83 7.30
N SER A 65 9.56 -6.49 7.32
CA SER A 65 10.46 -5.71 6.48
C SER A 65 11.93 -6.11 6.70
N ARG A 66 12.37 -6.24 7.96
CA ARG A 66 13.73 -6.68 8.30
C ARG A 66 14.03 -8.11 7.85
N LEU A 67 13.05 -9.01 7.91
CA LEU A 67 13.20 -10.38 7.42
C LEU A 67 13.28 -10.44 5.89
N ALA A 68 12.66 -9.49 5.20
CA ALA A 68 12.71 -9.36 3.75
C ALA A 68 14.03 -8.76 3.24
N GLU A 69 14.78 -8.07 4.10
CA GLU A 69 16.05 -7.44 3.75
C GLU A 69 17.20 -8.48 3.63
N ASN A 70 18.25 -8.12 2.85
CA ASN A 70 19.57 -8.77 2.86
C ASN A 70 19.67 -10.26 2.44
N LYS A 71 18.90 -10.71 1.46
CA LYS A 71 19.04 -12.11 0.98
C LYS A 71 19.97 -12.28 -0.24
N PHE A 72 20.45 -11.20 -0.86
CA PHE A 72 21.24 -11.27 -2.10
C PHE A 72 22.52 -10.42 -2.02
N PRO A 73 23.67 -10.93 -2.48
CA PRO A 73 24.94 -10.20 -2.45
C PRO A 73 24.98 -8.97 -3.36
N GLU A 74 24.05 -8.88 -4.30
CA GLU A 74 23.89 -7.76 -5.23
C GLU A 74 23.21 -6.56 -4.60
N ILE A 75 22.53 -6.72 -3.49
CA ILE A 75 21.89 -5.63 -2.77
C ILE A 75 22.94 -4.77 -2.08
N LYS A 76 22.91 -3.48 -2.35
CA LYS A 76 23.79 -2.48 -1.74
C LYS A 76 23.14 -1.84 -0.52
N HIS A 77 21.91 -1.40 -0.65
CA HIS A 77 21.13 -0.81 0.43
C HIS A 77 19.66 -1.19 0.29
N VAL A 78 18.96 -1.32 1.41
CA VAL A 78 17.51 -1.44 1.46
C VAL A 78 16.98 -0.32 2.34
N VAL A 79 15.95 0.36 1.86
CA VAL A 79 15.28 1.44 2.60
C VAL A 79 13.78 1.17 2.57
N ALA A 80 13.20 0.89 3.73
CA ALA A 80 11.77 0.69 3.88
C ALA A 80 11.09 1.95 4.44
N LYS A 81 10.05 2.42 3.75
CA LYS A 81 9.12 3.43 4.24
C LYS A 81 7.84 2.70 4.68
N ILE A 82 7.53 2.72 5.96
CA ILE A 82 6.40 2.02 6.56
C ILE A 82 5.40 3.04 7.09
N GLY A 83 4.14 2.93 6.68
CA GLY A 83 3.07 3.82 7.15
C GLY A 83 3.23 5.28 6.71
N THR A 84 2.43 6.15 7.31
CA THR A 84 2.35 7.58 6.99
C THR A 84 3.29 8.39 7.87
N ALA A 85 3.98 9.37 7.28
CA ALA A 85 4.76 10.36 8.02
C ALA A 85 3.85 11.31 8.82
N GLU A 86 4.42 12.03 9.80
CA GLU A 86 3.71 13.04 10.61
C GLU A 86 3.02 14.10 9.71
N VAL A 87 3.69 14.51 8.63
CA VAL A 87 3.08 15.32 7.56
C VAL A 87 2.78 14.38 6.38
N PRO A 88 1.51 14.01 6.15
CA PRO A 88 1.15 13.02 5.15
C PRO A 88 1.27 13.61 3.74
N THR A 89 2.39 13.37 3.09
CA THR A 89 2.56 13.65 1.64
C THR A 89 2.08 12.49 0.77
N ASP A 90 1.99 11.30 1.37
CA ASP A 90 1.57 10.05 0.75
C ASP A 90 0.90 9.22 1.85
N PRO A 91 -0.44 9.21 1.92
CA PRO A 91 -1.18 8.47 2.94
C PRO A 91 -1.03 6.97 2.70
N MET A 92 -0.41 6.30 3.65
CA MET A 92 -0.15 4.85 3.60
C MET A 92 -0.51 4.25 4.96
N ALA A 93 -1.19 3.11 4.98
CA ALA A 93 -1.51 2.42 6.22
C ALA A 93 -0.24 1.86 6.88
N VAL A 94 -0.29 1.55 8.16
CA VAL A 94 0.87 0.97 8.88
C VAL A 94 1.18 -0.46 8.43
N GLU A 95 0.22 -1.12 7.80
CA GLU A 95 0.33 -2.43 7.18
C GLU A 95 1.08 -2.40 5.86
N ASP A 96 1.18 -1.23 5.22
CA ASP A 96 1.84 -1.05 3.93
C ASP A 96 3.25 -0.53 4.09
N ALA A 97 4.16 -1.03 3.27
CA ALA A 97 5.51 -0.52 3.15
C ALA A 97 5.98 -0.44 1.70
N ASP A 98 6.62 0.66 1.35
CA ASP A 98 7.39 0.81 0.12
C ASP A 98 8.87 0.57 0.42
N VAL A 99 9.43 -0.50 -0.10
CA VAL A 99 10.81 -0.91 0.12
C VAL A 99 11.63 -0.65 -1.13
N MET A 100 12.56 0.28 -1.06
CA MET A 100 13.51 0.56 -2.13
C MET A 100 14.75 -0.30 -1.97
N ILE A 101 15.04 -1.11 -2.98
CA ILE A 101 16.16 -2.04 -3.01
C ILE A 101 17.19 -1.51 -4.01
N ILE A 102 18.23 -0.91 -3.47
CA ILE A 102 19.33 -0.32 -4.26
C ILE A 102 20.31 -1.43 -4.61
N MET A 103 20.50 -1.66 -5.88
CA MET A 103 21.33 -2.75 -6.39
C MET A 103 22.76 -2.28 -6.75
N LYS A 104 23.67 -3.22 -6.79
CA LYS A 104 24.97 -3.03 -7.45
C LYS A 104 24.79 -2.95 -8.98
N PRO A 105 25.75 -2.37 -9.70
CA PRO A 105 25.71 -2.38 -11.16
C PRO A 105 25.50 -3.79 -11.72
N PHE A 106 24.66 -3.92 -12.76
CA PHE A 106 24.28 -5.21 -13.34
C PHE A 106 25.48 -6.12 -13.69
N LYS A 107 26.61 -5.52 -14.08
CA LYS A 107 27.86 -6.26 -14.40
C LYS A 107 28.45 -7.01 -13.20
N GLU A 108 28.08 -6.64 -11.97
CA GLU A 108 28.53 -7.25 -10.73
C GLU A 108 27.56 -8.30 -10.20
N TRP A 109 26.47 -8.55 -10.93
CA TRP A 109 25.49 -9.54 -10.52
C TRP A 109 26.02 -10.96 -10.76
N THR A 110 25.83 -11.81 -9.78
CA THR A 110 26.25 -13.21 -9.80
C THR A 110 25.10 -14.17 -9.63
N SER A 111 24.01 -13.71 -8.97
CA SER A 111 22.86 -14.56 -8.66
C SER A 111 21.86 -14.66 -9.81
N ALA A 112 21.81 -13.67 -10.72
CA ALA A 112 20.85 -13.65 -11.82
C ALA A 112 21.44 -13.02 -13.08
N GLY A 113 21.07 -13.56 -14.25
CA GLY A 113 21.48 -13.06 -15.55
C GLY A 113 20.52 -12.05 -16.17
N SER A 114 19.38 -11.80 -15.53
CA SER A 114 18.38 -10.79 -15.93
C SER A 114 17.62 -10.24 -14.72
N ARG A 115 16.94 -9.09 -14.93
CA ARG A 115 16.06 -8.52 -13.88
C ARG A 115 14.91 -9.44 -13.53
N ALA A 116 14.25 -9.99 -14.54
CA ALA A 116 13.13 -10.90 -14.32
C ALA A 116 13.54 -12.10 -13.46
N GLU A 117 14.68 -12.71 -13.78
CA GLU A 117 15.25 -13.80 -12.98
C GLU A 117 15.57 -13.37 -11.55
N MET A 118 16.06 -12.13 -11.34
CA MET A 118 16.32 -11.60 -10.01
C MET A 118 15.02 -11.44 -9.23
N VAL A 119 13.96 -10.90 -9.84
CA VAL A 119 12.64 -10.76 -9.22
C VAL A 119 12.08 -12.13 -8.83
N ASP A 120 12.17 -13.13 -9.72
CA ASP A 120 11.69 -14.49 -9.43
C ASP A 120 12.42 -15.08 -8.23
N LYS A 121 13.76 -14.95 -8.18
CA LYS A 121 14.56 -15.40 -7.03
C LYS A 121 14.25 -14.65 -5.74
N MET A 122 13.96 -13.34 -5.84
CA MET A 122 13.51 -12.55 -4.68
C MET A 122 12.15 -13.04 -4.19
N LYS A 123 11.19 -13.30 -5.09
CA LYS A 123 9.88 -13.87 -4.75
C LYS A 123 10.03 -15.23 -4.08
N ASP A 124 10.84 -16.12 -4.63
CA ASP A 124 11.11 -17.43 -4.04
C ASP A 124 11.74 -17.33 -2.64
N ALA A 125 12.68 -16.40 -2.45
CA ALA A 125 13.30 -16.15 -1.15
C ALA A 125 12.32 -15.58 -0.10
N LEU A 126 11.25 -14.88 -0.55
CA LEU A 126 10.21 -14.32 0.32
C LEU A 126 9.02 -15.27 0.51
N ALA A 127 8.96 -16.37 -0.26
CA ALA A 127 7.86 -17.35 -0.15
C ALA A 127 7.56 -17.81 1.30
N PRO A 128 8.55 -18.00 2.21
CA PRO A 128 8.24 -18.34 3.61
C PRO A 128 7.51 -17.24 4.39
N LEU A 129 7.49 -15.99 3.87
CA LEU A 129 6.81 -14.86 4.48
C LEU A 129 5.45 -14.57 3.82
N SER A 130 5.05 -15.31 2.78
CA SER A 130 3.81 -15.08 2.04
C SER A 130 2.53 -15.26 2.86
N GLU A 131 2.58 -15.99 3.97
CA GLU A 131 1.45 -16.09 4.92
C GLU A 131 1.32 -14.83 5.81
N ARG A 132 2.42 -14.05 5.95
CA ARG A 132 2.48 -12.85 6.79
C ARG A 132 2.32 -11.56 6.00
N ALA A 133 2.71 -11.54 4.73
CA ALA A 133 2.63 -10.36 3.87
C ALA A 133 2.60 -10.73 2.39
N GLU A 134 1.99 -9.86 1.59
CA GLU A 134 2.05 -9.89 0.13
C GLU A 134 3.21 -9.01 -0.35
N PHE A 135 3.93 -9.48 -1.38
CA PHE A 135 5.09 -8.79 -1.94
C PHE A 135 4.90 -8.58 -3.43
N ASN A 136 4.93 -7.32 -3.86
CA ASN A 136 4.86 -6.96 -5.28
C ASN A 136 6.11 -6.19 -5.68
N PHE A 137 6.73 -6.58 -6.82
CA PHE A 137 7.95 -5.99 -7.32
C PHE A 137 7.70 -5.09 -8.52
N SER A 138 8.31 -3.92 -8.50
CA SER A 138 8.30 -2.91 -9.55
C SER A 138 9.66 -2.20 -9.60
N GLN A 139 9.71 -1.08 -10.28
CA GLN A 139 10.86 -0.18 -10.29
C GLN A 139 10.48 1.16 -9.65
N PRO A 140 11.40 1.90 -9.04
CA PRO A 140 11.08 3.12 -8.29
C PRO A 140 10.32 4.18 -9.10
N ILE A 141 10.78 4.50 -10.31
CA ILE A 141 10.13 5.50 -11.18
C ILE A 141 8.83 4.94 -11.76
N GLN A 142 8.84 3.68 -12.21
CA GLN A 142 7.65 3.00 -12.74
C GLN A 142 6.53 2.97 -11.70
N LEU A 143 6.85 2.60 -10.45
CA LEU A 143 5.90 2.61 -9.34
C LEU A 143 5.24 3.97 -9.15
N ARG A 144 6.06 5.02 -9.09
CA ARG A 144 5.57 6.39 -8.90
C ARG A 144 4.79 6.90 -10.10
N PHE A 145 5.22 6.53 -11.29
CA PHE A 145 4.51 6.88 -12.52
C PHE A 145 3.13 6.24 -12.57
N ASN A 146 3.02 4.94 -12.28
CA ASN A 146 1.76 4.22 -12.24
C ASN A 146 0.81 4.85 -11.21
N GLU A 147 1.29 5.16 -10.02
CA GLU A 147 0.52 5.82 -8.98
C GLU A 147 -0.04 7.18 -9.43
N LEU A 148 0.77 8.00 -10.08
CA LEU A 148 0.34 9.32 -10.57
C LEU A 148 -0.66 9.22 -11.73
N MET A 149 -0.52 8.23 -12.61
CA MET A 149 -1.37 8.09 -13.79
C MET A 149 -2.68 7.38 -13.51
N THR A 150 -2.65 6.32 -12.74
CA THR A 150 -3.81 5.44 -12.51
C THR A 150 -4.40 5.59 -11.10
N GLY A 151 -3.63 6.17 -10.17
CA GLY A 151 -3.94 6.20 -8.74
C GLY A 151 -3.79 4.83 -8.08
N ALA A 152 -3.07 3.91 -8.73
CA ALA A 152 -2.73 2.59 -8.20
C ALA A 152 -1.26 2.28 -8.53
N LYS A 153 -0.61 1.51 -7.67
CA LYS A 153 0.80 1.15 -7.82
C LYS A 153 1.00 -0.08 -8.75
N ALA A 154 0.10 -0.31 -9.68
CA ALA A 154 0.09 -1.43 -10.62
C ALA A 154 -0.03 -0.96 -12.07
N ASP A 155 0.40 -1.79 -13.02
CA ASP A 155 0.33 -1.48 -14.45
C ASP A 155 -1.12 -1.39 -14.96
N ILE A 156 -2.03 -2.17 -14.37
CA ILE A 156 -3.45 -2.18 -14.68
C ILE A 156 -4.25 -2.00 -13.40
N ALA A 157 -5.15 -1.03 -13.38
CA ALA A 157 -6.06 -0.79 -12.26
C ALA A 157 -7.51 -0.99 -12.69
N ILE A 158 -8.22 -1.90 -12.03
CA ILE A 158 -9.65 -2.10 -12.19
C ILE A 158 -10.35 -1.41 -11.03
N LYS A 159 -11.12 -0.36 -11.31
CA LYS A 159 -11.80 0.44 -10.30
C LYS A 159 -13.29 0.09 -10.25
N LEU A 160 -13.75 -0.36 -9.09
CA LEU A 160 -15.17 -0.59 -8.80
C LEU A 160 -15.71 0.60 -8.01
N TYR A 161 -16.91 1.06 -8.36
CA TYR A 161 -17.54 2.21 -7.72
C TYR A 161 -18.89 1.83 -7.12
N GLY A 162 -19.17 2.32 -5.90
CA GLY A 162 -20.42 2.06 -5.19
C GLY A 162 -20.54 2.88 -3.92
N GLU A 163 -21.66 2.78 -3.24
CA GLU A 163 -21.94 3.49 -1.99
C GLU A 163 -21.50 2.68 -0.76
N ASP A 164 -21.64 1.35 -0.81
CA ASP A 164 -21.32 0.44 0.29
C ASP A 164 -19.91 -0.12 0.10
N THR A 165 -19.02 0.21 1.04
CA THR A 165 -17.61 -0.22 1.01
C THR A 165 -17.45 -1.73 1.25
N HIS A 166 -18.38 -2.35 2.00
CA HIS A 166 -18.33 -3.80 2.24
C HIS A 166 -18.71 -4.55 0.97
N GLU A 167 -19.79 -4.13 0.30
CA GLU A 167 -20.20 -4.74 -0.98
C GLU A 167 -19.11 -4.54 -2.05
N LEU A 168 -18.49 -3.36 -2.11
CA LEU A 168 -17.37 -3.10 -3.03
C LEU A 168 -16.21 -4.06 -2.82
N TYR A 169 -15.81 -4.28 -1.58
CA TYR A 169 -14.71 -5.18 -1.25
C TYR A 169 -15.00 -6.63 -1.64
N GLU A 170 -16.21 -7.14 -1.34
CA GLU A 170 -16.61 -8.50 -1.74
C GLU A 170 -16.68 -8.66 -3.26
N ARG A 171 -17.21 -7.66 -3.98
CA ARG A 171 -17.22 -7.66 -5.45
C ARG A 171 -15.82 -7.56 -6.05
N ALA A 172 -14.90 -6.82 -5.42
CA ALA A 172 -13.52 -6.76 -5.86
C ALA A 172 -12.82 -8.12 -5.73
N LYS A 173 -13.04 -8.85 -4.64
CA LYS A 173 -12.55 -10.23 -4.47
C LYS A 173 -13.11 -11.18 -5.54
N GLU A 174 -14.42 -11.09 -5.79
CA GLU A 174 -15.05 -11.87 -6.85
C GLU A 174 -14.41 -11.56 -8.21
N ALA A 175 -14.23 -10.29 -8.55
CA ALA A 175 -13.59 -9.86 -9.79
C ALA A 175 -12.13 -10.36 -9.89
N ALA A 176 -11.35 -10.34 -8.81
CA ALA A 176 -9.99 -10.86 -8.79
C ALA A 176 -9.93 -12.31 -9.20
N THR A 177 -10.86 -13.17 -8.74
CA THR A 177 -10.90 -14.61 -9.11
C THR A 177 -11.14 -14.84 -10.61
N PHE A 178 -11.76 -13.89 -11.32
CA PHE A 178 -11.89 -13.94 -12.78
C PHE A 178 -10.63 -13.45 -13.48
N VAL A 179 -10.03 -12.38 -12.97
CA VAL A 179 -8.80 -11.79 -13.54
C VAL A 179 -7.63 -12.77 -13.44
N GLU A 180 -7.47 -13.46 -12.32
CA GLU A 180 -6.43 -14.49 -12.12
C GLU A 180 -6.45 -15.63 -13.18
N LYS A 181 -7.61 -15.89 -13.77
CA LYS A 181 -7.79 -16.92 -14.81
C LYS A 181 -7.41 -16.42 -16.21
N VAL A 182 -7.16 -15.13 -16.37
CA VAL A 182 -6.80 -14.54 -17.67
C VAL A 182 -5.34 -14.87 -18.00
N PRO A 183 -5.03 -15.48 -19.15
CA PRO A 183 -3.65 -15.74 -19.52
C PRO A 183 -2.83 -14.44 -19.59
N GLY A 184 -1.72 -14.42 -18.85
CA GLY A 184 -0.85 -13.23 -18.74
C GLY A 184 -1.17 -12.32 -17.56
N ALA A 185 -2.23 -12.55 -16.81
CA ALA A 185 -2.43 -11.88 -15.53
C ALA A 185 -1.42 -12.41 -14.50
N ALA A 186 -0.76 -11.51 -13.81
CA ALA A 186 0.17 -11.81 -12.72
C ALA A 186 -0.03 -10.80 -11.59
N ASP A 187 0.30 -11.21 -10.36
CA ASP A 187 0.31 -10.35 -9.18
C ASP A 187 -1.03 -9.59 -9.00
N VAL A 188 -2.16 -10.33 -9.06
CA VAL A 188 -3.50 -9.75 -8.88
C VAL A 188 -3.72 -9.44 -7.41
N ILE A 189 -3.87 -8.15 -7.08
CA ILE A 189 -4.03 -7.66 -5.71
C ILE A 189 -5.37 -6.94 -5.57
N VAL A 190 -6.11 -7.25 -4.52
CA VAL A 190 -7.31 -6.50 -4.12
C VAL A 190 -6.92 -5.50 -3.03
N GLU A 191 -7.18 -4.22 -3.28
CA GLU A 191 -6.91 -3.17 -2.30
C GLU A 191 -7.68 -3.44 -0.99
N GLN A 192 -6.96 -3.50 0.14
CA GLN A 192 -7.56 -3.75 1.44
C GLN A 192 -8.24 -2.48 1.93
N THR A 193 -9.56 -2.42 1.78
CA THR A 193 -10.37 -1.28 2.24
C THR A 193 -11.12 -1.57 3.53
N MET A 194 -11.19 -2.83 3.95
CA MET A 194 -11.97 -3.31 5.09
C MET A 194 -11.11 -4.21 5.98
N GLY A 195 -11.60 -4.48 7.19
CA GLY A 195 -10.97 -5.44 8.09
C GLY A 195 -10.25 -4.83 9.29
N LEU A 196 -10.19 -3.48 9.39
CA LEU A 196 -9.55 -2.84 10.55
C LEU A 196 -10.35 -3.10 11.82
N PRO A 197 -9.79 -3.79 12.84
CA PRO A 197 -10.45 -3.94 14.13
C PRO A 197 -10.56 -2.58 14.83
N GLN A 198 -11.77 -2.17 15.15
CA GLN A 198 -12.05 -0.89 15.80
C GLN A 198 -12.82 -1.09 17.10
N LEU A 199 -12.38 -0.40 18.17
CA LEU A 199 -13.12 -0.29 19.41
C LEU A 199 -14.11 0.88 19.29
N VAL A 200 -15.39 0.57 19.16
CA VAL A 200 -16.46 1.58 19.07
C VAL A 200 -17.12 1.75 20.44
N VAL A 201 -17.01 2.96 20.99
CA VAL A 201 -17.63 3.30 22.26
C VAL A 201 -19.03 3.85 22.02
N LYS A 202 -20.04 3.17 22.55
CA LYS A 202 -21.43 3.59 22.49
C LYS A 202 -21.85 4.21 23.81
N TYR A 203 -22.24 5.48 23.79
CA TYR A 203 -22.64 6.23 24.96
C TYR A 203 -24.14 6.13 25.23
N ASN A 204 -24.51 5.85 26.48
CA ASN A 204 -25.88 6.00 26.95
C ASN A 204 -26.11 7.47 27.36
N ARG A 205 -26.54 8.29 26.39
CA ARG A 205 -26.73 9.73 26.61
C ARG A 205 -27.71 10.08 27.72
N SER A 206 -28.75 9.26 27.90
CA SER A 206 -29.75 9.46 28.98
C SER A 206 -29.15 9.24 30.37
N LYS A 207 -28.33 8.19 30.55
CA LYS A 207 -27.63 7.97 31.82
C LYS A 207 -26.57 9.05 32.07
N ILE A 208 -25.80 9.45 31.04
CA ILE A 208 -24.80 10.53 31.13
C ILE A 208 -25.45 11.82 31.62
N ALA A 209 -26.59 12.22 31.01
CA ALA A 209 -27.33 13.40 31.45
C ALA A 209 -27.86 13.29 32.89
N ARG A 210 -28.36 12.10 33.25
CA ARG A 210 -28.89 11.85 34.60
C ARG A 210 -27.83 11.96 35.70
N TYR A 211 -26.60 11.50 35.40
CA TYR A 211 -25.48 11.59 36.35
C TYR A 211 -24.71 12.90 36.25
N GLY A 212 -25.09 13.81 35.39
CA GLY A 212 -24.40 15.09 35.17
C GLY A 212 -22.94 14.96 34.71
N ILE A 213 -22.64 13.92 33.90
CA ILE A 213 -21.29 13.63 33.47
C ILE A 213 -20.96 14.47 32.21
N ASN A 214 -19.75 14.99 32.18
CA ASN A 214 -19.23 15.65 30.99
C ASN A 214 -18.72 14.60 30.00
N ILE A 215 -19.25 14.61 28.75
CA ILE A 215 -18.85 13.67 27.69
C ILE A 215 -17.37 13.84 27.34
N GLN A 216 -16.83 15.05 27.40
CA GLN A 216 -15.43 15.29 27.10
C GLN A 216 -14.49 14.66 28.13
N GLU A 217 -14.85 14.73 29.43
CA GLU A 217 -14.11 14.06 30.51
C GLU A 217 -14.14 12.53 30.31
N LEU A 218 -15.32 11.97 29.99
CA LEU A 218 -15.49 10.55 29.67
C LEU A 218 -14.64 10.12 28.49
N ASN A 219 -14.61 10.91 27.40
CA ASN A 219 -13.75 10.66 26.24
C ASN A 219 -12.28 10.68 26.62
N THR A 220 -11.85 11.64 27.43
CA THR A 220 -10.44 11.75 27.87
C THR A 220 -10.04 10.53 28.69
N ILE A 221 -10.88 10.06 29.62
CA ILE A 221 -10.62 8.86 30.43
C ILE A 221 -10.44 7.63 29.53
N ILE A 222 -11.38 7.41 28.59
CA ILE A 222 -11.34 6.25 27.70
C ILE A 222 -10.12 6.33 26.77
N ARG A 223 -9.84 7.51 26.19
CA ARG A 223 -8.70 7.72 25.31
C ARG A 223 -7.38 7.50 26.05
N THR A 224 -7.22 8.08 27.24
CA THR A 224 -6.03 7.87 28.07
C THR A 224 -5.80 6.39 28.36
N ALA A 225 -6.88 5.65 28.63
CA ALA A 225 -6.79 4.24 28.96
C ALA A 225 -6.37 3.37 27.76
N TYR A 226 -6.96 3.57 26.59
CA TYR A 226 -6.75 2.70 25.43
C TYR A 226 -5.68 3.20 24.46
N ALA A 227 -5.66 4.50 24.15
CA ALA A 227 -4.78 5.07 23.14
C ALA A 227 -3.62 5.90 23.73
N GLY A 228 -3.82 6.46 24.90
CA GLY A 228 -2.96 7.48 25.48
C GLY A 228 -3.44 8.89 25.17
N GLU A 229 -3.12 9.81 26.06
CA GLU A 229 -3.43 11.24 25.95
C GLU A 229 -2.17 12.07 26.12
N SER A 230 -1.96 13.06 25.25
CA SER A 230 -0.82 13.96 25.34
C SER A 230 -0.98 14.90 26.55
N ALA A 231 -0.09 14.78 27.53
CA ALA A 231 -0.04 15.62 28.71
C ALA A 231 0.83 16.88 28.51
N GLY A 232 1.60 16.94 27.43
CA GLY A 232 2.47 18.05 27.11
C GLY A 232 3.51 17.67 26.05
N VAL A 233 4.49 18.55 25.89
CA VAL A 233 5.56 18.41 24.90
C VAL A 233 6.91 18.60 25.57
N ILE A 234 7.87 17.75 25.26
CA ILE A 234 9.27 17.85 25.68
C ILE A 234 10.11 18.24 24.48
N PHE A 235 10.95 19.24 24.65
CA PHE A 235 11.91 19.66 23.64
C PHE A 235 13.31 19.16 24.02
N GLU A 236 13.91 18.40 23.13
CA GLU A 236 15.33 18.00 23.22
C GLU A 236 16.08 18.62 22.05
N ASN A 237 16.79 19.70 22.30
CA ASN A 237 17.40 20.56 21.29
C ASN A 237 16.33 21.10 20.31
N GLU A 238 16.44 20.73 19.01
CA GLU A 238 15.50 21.09 17.95
C GLU A 238 14.35 20.07 17.76
N ARG A 239 14.38 18.97 18.51
CA ARG A 239 13.38 17.90 18.39
C ARG A 239 12.28 18.10 19.43
N ARG A 240 11.06 17.88 18.96
CA ARG A 240 9.84 17.92 19.77
C ARG A 240 9.32 16.50 19.96
N PHE A 241 9.02 16.15 21.23
CA PHE A 241 8.43 14.86 21.61
C PHE A 241 7.18 15.09 22.43
N ASP A 242 6.09 14.37 22.09
CA ASP A 242 4.89 14.41 22.89
C ASP A 242 5.06 13.57 24.15
N LEU A 243 4.71 14.15 25.31
CA LEU A 243 4.62 13.44 26.59
C LEU A 243 3.25 12.77 26.65
N VAL A 244 3.20 11.47 26.41
CA VAL A 244 1.94 10.71 26.39
C VAL A 244 1.77 9.92 27.66
N VAL A 245 0.61 10.09 28.31
CA VAL A 245 0.17 9.28 29.45
C VAL A 245 -0.79 8.21 28.96
N ARG A 246 -0.49 6.95 29.25
CA ARG A 246 -1.34 5.80 28.90
C ARG A 246 -1.22 4.69 29.93
N LEU A 247 -2.16 3.75 29.92
CA LEU A 247 -2.03 2.52 30.68
C LEU A 247 -0.98 1.61 30.05
N ASP A 248 -0.40 0.74 30.86
CA ASP A 248 0.51 -0.31 30.41
C ASP A 248 -0.20 -1.22 29.42
N GLN A 249 0.47 -1.53 28.29
CA GLN A 249 -0.12 -2.32 27.21
C GLN A 249 -0.55 -3.73 27.65
N GLU A 250 0.20 -4.36 28.56
CA GLU A 250 -0.18 -5.67 29.12
C GLU A 250 -1.52 -5.62 29.86
N LYS A 251 -1.85 -4.45 30.42
CA LYS A 251 -3.11 -4.23 31.16
C LYS A 251 -4.27 -3.79 30.29
N VAL A 252 -3.97 -3.26 29.09
CA VAL A 252 -5.01 -2.80 28.15
C VAL A 252 -5.77 -3.97 27.54
N ALA A 253 -5.13 -5.11 27.31
CA ALA A 253 -5.76 -6.30 26.75
C ALA A 253 -6.90 -6.84 27.66
N ASP A 254 -6.74 -6.71 28.97
CA ASP A 254 -7.72 -7.14 29.99
C ASP A 254 -8.57 -5.97 30.50
N LEU A 255 -8.50 -4.82 29.87
CA LEU A 255 -9.21 -3.64 30.35
C LEU A 255 -10.69 -3.73 30.02
N ASN A 256 -11.50 -3.69 31.11
CA ASN A 256 -12.95 -3.55 31.02
C ASN A 256 -13.37 -2.14 31.46
N LEU A 257 -14.40 -1.58 30.83
CA LEU A 257 -14.95 -0.27 31.20
C LEU A 257 -15.37 -0.19 32.68
N ASP A 258 -15.73 -1.31 33.26
CA ASP A 258 -16.10 -1.38 34.69
C ASP A 258 -14.94 -1.09 35.66
N LYS A 259 -13.70 -1.18 35.17
CA LYS A 259 -12.47 -0.83 35.89
C LYS A 259 -12.08 0.65 35.73
N LEU A 260 -12.74 1.38 34.85
CA LEU A 260 -12.55 2.81 34.65
C LEU A 260 -13.67 3.56 35.37
N PHE A 261 -13.31 4.66 36.02
CA PHE A 261 -14.26 5.46 36.79
C PHE A 261 -14.31 6.88 36.26
N VAL A 262 -15.51 7.44 36.17
CA VAL A 262 -15.78 8.84 35.86
C VAL A 262 -16.45 9.51 37.06
N ARG A 263 -16.19 10.80 37.27
CA ARG A 263 -16.82 11.57 38.34
C ARG A 263 -18.13 12.19 37.85
N THR A 264 -19.15 12.11 38.67
CA THR A 264 -20.39 12.84 38.51
C THR A 264 -20.21 14.32 38.85
N SER A 265 -21.17 15.16 38.53
CA SER A 265 -21.21 16.57 38.96
C SER A 265 -21.17 16.76 40.48
N GLU A 266 -21.62 15.75 41.23
CA GLU A 266 -21.62 15.72 42.71
C GLU A 266 -20.31 15.13 43.27
N GLY A 267 -19.36 14.75 42.45
CA GLY A 267 -18.06 14.19 42.84
C GLY A 267 -18.07 12.68 43.15
N ILE A 268 -19.18 12.00 42.92
CA ILE A 268 -19.31 10.54 43.11
C ILE A 268 -18.62 9.85 41.91
N GLN A 269 -17.84 8.81 42.18
CA GLN A 269 -17.22 7.98 41.13
C GLN A 269 -18.16 6.83 40.75
N ILE A 270 -18.41 6.68 39.45
CA ILE A 270 -19.19 5.57 38.90
C ILE A 270 -18.36 4.86 37.84
N PRO A 271 -18.54 3.54 37.63
CA PRO A 271 -17.89 2.81 36.55
C PRO A 271 -18.32 3.36 35.19
N VAL A 272 -17.38 3.46 34.25
CA VAL A 272 -17.67 3.91 32.88
C VAL A 272 -18.65 2.95 32.19
N GLY A 273 -18.61 1.66 32.51
CA GLY A 273 -19.53 0.63 32.02
C GLY A 273 -21.03 0.91 32.30
N GLU A 274 -21.35 1.73 33.32
CA GLU A 274 -22.72 2.15 33.58
C GLU A 274 -23.27 3.10 32.50
N VAL A 275 -22.40 3.88 31.84
CA VAL A 275 -22.79 4.96 30.93
C VAL A 275 -22.29 4.75 29.50
N ALA A 276 -21.46 3.74 29.27
CA ALA A 276 -20.91 3.40 27.94
C ALA A 276 -20.75 1.88 27.80
N SER A 277 -20.75 1.40 26.54
CA SER A 277 -20.34 0.04 26.17
C SER A 277 -19.28 0.12 25.08
N ILE A 278 -18.42 -0.90 24.98
CA ILE A 278 -17.45 -1.05 23.90
C ILE A 278 -17.82 -2.27 23.06
N ASP A 279 -17.89 -2.04 21.77
CA ASP A 279 -18.02 -3.11 20.77
C ASP A 279 -16.75 -3.17 19.92
N LEU A 280 -16.23 -4.37 19.72
CA LEU A 280 -15.19 -4.62 18.73
C LEU A 280 -15.87 -4.86 17.39
N VAL A 281 -15.65 -3.99 16.42
CA VAL A 281 -16.23 -4.08 15.09
C VAL A 281 -15.14 -4.08 14.03
N SER A 282 -15.39 -4.76 12.91
CA SER A 282 -14.56 -4.64 11.73
C SER A 282 -14.98 -3.39 10.97
N GLY A 283 -14.11 -2.41 10.90
CA GLY A 283 -14.35 -1.14 10.22
C GLY A 283 -13.58 -1.01 8.91
N PRO A 284 -13.80 0.08 8.17
CA PRO A 284 -13.00 0.39 6.99
C PRO A 284 -11.56 0.74 7.41
N LEU A 285 -10.60 0.17 6.70
CA LEU A 285 -9.19 0.55 6.81
C LEU A 285 -8.96 1.92 6.21
N GLN A 286 -9.49 2.12 5.00
CA GLN A 286 -9.46 3.38 4.28
C GLN A 286 -10.72 3.53 3.38
N ILE A 287 -11.05 4.77 3.06
CA ILE A 287 -12.16 5.09 2.16
C ILE A 287 -11.62 5.90 1.00
N ASN A 288 -11.31 5.22 -0.08
CA ASN A 288 -10.79 5.83 -1.29
C ASN A 288 -11.92 6.41 -2.16
N ARG A 289 -11.65 7.57 -2.74
CA ARG A 289 -12.58 8.24 -3.66
C ARG A 289 -11.86 8.65 -4.92
N ASP A 290 -12.57 8.52 -6.02
CA ASP A 290 -12.17 9.02 -7.34
C ASP A 290 -13.33 9.86 -7.89
N ALA A 291 -13.07 11.12 -8.22
CA ALA A 291 -14.11 12.08 -8.65
C ALA A 291 -15.35 12.09 -7.71
N THR A 292 -15.12 12.13 -6.39
CA THR A 292 -16.12 12.10 -5.30
C THR A 292 -16.82 10.75 -5.07
N LYS A 293 -16.74 9.80 -5.97
CA LYS A 293 -17.33 8.45 -5.83
C LYS A 293 -16.40 7.55 -5.03
N ARG A 294 -16.97 6.75 -4.13
CA ARG A 294 -16.22 5.70 -3.40
C ARG A 294 -15.81 4.60 -4.37
N ARG A 295 -14.59 4.13 -4.22
CA ARG A 295 -14.04 3.02 -4.99
C ARG A 295 -13.40 1.97 -4.09
#